data_6ee0ee2aa17082988096bc91dff1c706
#
_entry.id   6ee0ee2aa17082988096bc91dff1c706
#
_cell.length_a   1.000
_cell.length_b   1.000
_cell.length_c   1.000
_cell.angle_alpha   90.00
_cell.angle_beta   90.00
_cell.angle_gamma   90.00
#
_symmetry.space_group_name_H-M   'P 1'
#
loop_
_entity.id
_entity.type
_entity.pdbx_description
1 polymer ?
#
loop_
_entity_poly.entity_id
_entity_poly.type
_entity_poly.pdbx_seq_one_letter_code
_entity_poly.pdbx_strand_id
1 'polypeptide(L)'
;MSSTNWQQWDIRLLAVLASLALSGFAVAFASLPNDDAYTYIRTAEIFLEQGVGAAISHYTWAGYPILIGLVSLSGLSLFTSAYVLNAIFFAILAYAFISIVRHLDDSNRIAWLAVLTVLAYPELNEYRDMVVRDVGFWAMLLLALWRFMVFVDTRQFSHSVFFVLAMIGAMLFRAEAVIYLVAIPFALFLQSDRNTQQNRRDFLKLAGFICSVGILGFLVLLAAGINLFSLILELLRIYQPFLISLFNPDEAVTAARATAIFGEYAGIFSRDYVSAVIAVGLSVVLVMTLFYTIGGPFFWLLAFGLMRKHIRWHSAKMAPILAVLLANLFILVVFLYITKFLTGRYALVFGLMAATLVPFLVSSIIERNRGGKWEQFGSYFLILFFFYCLIDSYVSFGRSKDWLLDAASYVELQAESDTQVLTNNHTIAYFSGRVENYDEIVRELKAQNILDVAPGTIVALEMYYEMSLLVEQASVKTSLQLLQQFPSAEQPQIAIYRRVN
;
A
#
# COMPACT_ATOMS: atom_id res chain seq x y z
N MET A 1 11.50 -13.54 46.24
CA MET A 1 11.09 -13.45 44.82
C MET A 1 11.19 -11.99 44.42
N SER A 2 12.24 -11.62 43.69
CA SER A 2 12.48 -10.25 43.21
C SER A 2 11.36 -9.90 42.21
N SER A 3 10.56 -8.87 42.56
CA SER A 3 9.65 -8.26 41.60
C SER A 3 10.49 -7.74 40.43
N THR A 4 10.47 -8.45 39.32
CA THR A 4 11.06 -8.00 38.05
C THR A 4 10.39 -6.68 37.74
N ASN A 5 11.16 -5.59 37.77
CA ASN A 5 10.71 -4.23 37.50
C ASN A 5 10.37 -4.11 36.00
N TRP A 6 9.18 -4.53 35.59
CA TRP A 6 8.63 -4.34 34.24
C TRP A 6 8.55 -2.86 33.82
N GLN A 7 8.71 -1.93 34.76
CA GLN A 7 8.74 -0.49 34.55
C GLN A 7 10.00 0.01 33.79
N GLN A 8 11.03 -0.85 33.60
CA GLN A 8 12.27 -0.46 32.94
C GLN A 8 12.29 -0.73 31.42
N TRP A 9 11.32 -1.44 30.87
CA TRP A 9 11.31 -1.80 29.44
C TRP A 9 10.69 -0.67 28.62
N ASP A 10 11.35 -0.29 27.53
CA ASP A 10 10.77 0.65 26.59
C ASP A 10 9.55 0.01 25.91
N ILE A 11 8.36 0.59 26.14
CA ILE A 11 7.08 0.13 25.60
C ILE A 11 7.15 -0.05 24.07
N ARG A 12 7.97 0.76 23.38
CA ARG A 12 8.16 0.65 21.93
C ARG A 12 8.83 -0.65 21.53
N LEU A 13 9.80 -1.14 22.32
CA LEU A 13 10.47 -2.42 22.04
C LEU A 13 9.51 -3.61 22.27
N LEU A 14 8.64 -3.53 23.26
CA LEU A 14 7.58 -4.53 23.44
C LEU A 14 6.61 -4.53 22.25
N ALA A 15 6.25 -3.37 21.74
CA ALA A 15 5.41 -3.25 20.54
C ALA A 15 6.10 -3.79 19.27
N VAL A 16 7.41 -3.59 19.14
CA VAL A 16 8.22 -4.18 18.06
C VAL A 16 8.13 -5.71 18.11
N LEU A 17 8.37 -6.31 19.27
CA LEU A 17 8.28 -7.76 19.43
C LEU A 17 6.87 -8.29 19.16
N ALA A 18 5.84 -7.61 19.67
CA ALA A 18 4.45 -7.94 19.37
C ALA A 18 4.14 -7.81 17.87
N SER A 19 4.61 -6.76 17.21
CA SER A 19 4.43 -6.56 15.78
C SER A 19 5.08 -7.67 14.94
N LEU A 20 6.29 -8.09 15.30
CA LEU A 20 6.98 -9.22 14.65
C LEU A 20 6.20 -10.53 14.83
N ALA A 21 5.74 -10.81 16.06
CA ALA A 21 4.93 -12.00 16.35
C ALA A 21 3.61 -12.01 15.56
N LEU A 22 2.92 -10.86 15.47
CA LEU A 22 1.68 -10.72 14.71
C LEU A 22 1.91 -10.84 13.20
N SER A 23 3.04 -10.36 12.67
CA SER A 23 3.40 -10.59 11.26
C SER A 23 3.67 -12.06 10.99
N GLY A 24 4.39 -12.75 11.88
CA GLY A 24 4.59 -14.20 11.78
C GLY A 24 3.27 -14.98 11.83
N PHE A 25 2.33 -14.55 12.71
CA PHE A 25 0.99 -15.13 12.76
C PHE A 25 0.24 -14.90 11.45
N ALA A 26 0.17 -13.67 10.94
CA ALA A 26 -0.55 -13.36 9.69
C ALA A 26 -0.03 -14.20 8.52
N VAL A 27 1.30 -14.28 8.35
CA VAL A 27 1.94 -15.07 7.28
C VAL A 27 1.69 -16.58 7.44
N ALA A 28 1.66 -17.09 8.68
CA ALA A 28 1.40 -18.52 8.93
C ALA A 28 -0.01 -18.97 8.52
N PHE A 29 -0.96 -18.03 8.45
CA PHE A 29 -2.34 -18.29 8.01
C PHE A 29 -2.64 -17.73 6.61
N ALA A 30 -1.66 -17.07 5.95
CA ALA A 30 -1.79 -16.66 4.57
C ALA A 30 -1.83 -17.88 3.65
N SER A 31 -2.82 -17.94 2.76
CA SER A 31 -2.93 -19.07 1.83
C SER A 31 -2.08 -18.86 0.58
N LEU A 32 -2.06 -17.65 0.02
CA LEU A 32 -1.42 -17.37 -1.27
C LEU A 32 -0.83 -15.95 -1.28
N PRO A 33 0.30 -15.75 -2.01
CA PRO A 33 0.80 -14.40 -2.29
C PRO A 33 -0.19 -13.58 -3.10
N ASN A 34 -0.16 -12.25 -2.91
CA ASN A 34 -0.91 -11.31 -3.76
C ASN A 34 -0.28 -11.16 -5.15
N ASP A 35 -1.03 -10.67 -6.13
CA ASP A 35 -0.59 -10.56 -7.54
C ASP A 35 0.70 -9.75 -7.72
N ASP A 36 0.87 -8.62 -7.01
CA ASP A 36 2.09 -7.81 -7.07
C ASP A 36 3.35 -8.60 -6.65
N ALA A 37 3.20 -9.62 -5.81
CA ALA A 37 4.31 -10.42 -5.30
C ALA A 37 5.10 -11.09 -6.42
N TYR A 38 4.42 -11.61 -7.43
CA TYR A 38 5.06 -12.33 -8.53
C TYR A 38 6.02 -11.43 -9.32
N THR A 39 5.60 -10.19 -9.61
CA THR A 39 6.48 -9.19 -10.25
C THR A 39 7.70 -8.85 -9.38
N TYR A 40 7.52 -8.73 -8.06
CA TYR A 40 8.64 -8.45 -7.17
C TYR A 40 9.61 -9.63 -7.06
N ILE A 41 9.09 -10.86 -7.00
CA ILE A 41 9.92 -12.07 -6.96
C ILE A 41 10.70 -12.23 -8.26
N ARG A 42 10.06 -12.08 -9.45
CA ARG A 42 10.74 -12.15 -10.73
C ARG A 42 11.84 -11.11 -10.86
N THR A 43 11.54 -9.86 -10.47
CA THR A 43 12.55 -8.79 -10.47
C THR A 43 13.73 -9.10 -9.53
N ALA A 44 13.46 -9.73 -8.38
CA ALA A 44 14.50 -10.15 -7.45
C ALA A 44 15.37 -11.30 -8.02
N GLU A 45 14.78 -12.26 -8.75
CA GLU A 45 15.50 -13.29 -9.50
C GLU A 45 16.45 -12.67 -10.54
N ILE A 46 15.90 -11.75 -11.37
CA ILE A 46 16.69 -11.02 -12.37
C ILE A 46 17.82 -10.22 -11.72
N PHE A 47 17.56 -9.60 -10.56
CA PHE A 47 18.62 -8.91 -9.81
C PHE A 47 19.76 -9.86 -9.41
N LEU A 48 19.42 -11.04 -8.90
CA LEU A 48 20.43 -12.03 -8.45
C LEU A 48 21.23 -12.61 -9.62
N GLU A 49 20.61 -12.80 -10.78
CA GLU A 49 21.22 -13.39 -11.97
C GLU A 49 21.99 -12.39 -12.82
N GLN A 50 21.43 -11.19 -13.03
CA GLN A 50 21.87 -10.23 -14.03
C GLN A 50 22.25 -8.86 -13.46
N GLY A 51 22.00 -8.64 -12.15
CA GLY A 51 22.39 -7.44 -11.43
C GLY A 51 21.37 -6.30 -11.48
N VAL A 52 21.76 -5.16 -10.86
CA VAL A 52 20.87 -4.00 -10.61
C VAL A 52 20.30 -3.41 -11.89
N GLY A 53 21.12 -3.30 -12.95
CA GLY A 53 20.68 -2.68 -14.21
C GLY A 53 19.54 -3.44 -14.88
N ALA A 54 19.63 -4.77 -14.94
CA ALA A 54 18.58 -5.62 -15.50
C ALA A 54 17.29 -5.56 -14.66
N ALA A 55 17.41 -5.58 -13.34
CA ALA A 55 16.26 -5.46 -12.44
C ALA A 55 15.49 -4.12 -12.63
N ILE A 56 16.21 -2.99 -12.78
CA ILE A 56 15.60 -1.68 -13.03
C ILE A 56 14.94 -1.64 -14.43
N SER A 57 15.54 -2.29 -15.43
CA SER A 57 14.96 -2.36 -16.78
C SER A 57 13.71 -3.22 -16.82
N HIS A 58 13.62 -4.29 -16.01
CA HIS A 58 12.44 -5.13 -15.91
C HIS A 58 11.32 -4.43 -15.13
N TYR A 59 11.65 -3.82 -13.99
CA TYR A 59 10.68 -3.13 -13.15
C TYR A 59 11.26 -1.81 -12.62
N THR A 60 10.71 -0.69 -13.07
CA THR A 60 11.22 0.66 -12.74
C THR A 60 11.34 0.92 -11.23
N TRP A 61 10.49 0.30 -10.42
CA TRP A 61 10.49 0.42 -8.95
C TRP A 61 11.26 -0.71 -8.26
N ALA A 62 12.41 -1.10 -8.82
CA ALA A 62 13.18 -2.27 -8.40
C ALA A 62 13.77 -2.19 -6.98
N GLY A 63 13.69 -1.05 -6.27
CA GLY A 63 14.28 -0.90 -4.93
C GLY A 63 13.82 -1.96 -3.93
N TYR A 64 12.52 -2.24 -3.87
CA TYR A 64 11.98 -3.28 -2.98
C TYR A 64 12.35 -4.71 -3.43
N PRO A 65 12.20 -5.11 -4.71
CA PRO A 65 12.71 -6.38 -5.22
C PRO A 65 14.21 -6.62 -4.95
N ILE A 66 15.05 -5.61 -5.15
CA ILE A 66 16.49 -5.70 -4.86
C ILE A 66 16.72 -6.01 -3.37
N LEU A 67 15.98 -5.37 -2.46
CA LEU A 67 16.08 -5.69 -1.04
C LEU A 67 15.64 -7.13 -0.73
N ILE A 68 14.59 -7.64 -1.39
CA ILE A 68 14.18 -9.06 -1.29
C ILE A 68 15.34 -9.97 -1.71
N GLY A 69 15.94 -9.71 -2.87
CA GLY A 69 17.10 -10.46 -3.36
C GLY A 69 18.28 -10.42 -2.40
N LEU A 70 18.60 -9.25 -1.82
CA LEU A 70 19.68 -9.13 -0.83
C LEU A 70 19.39 -9.94 0.44
N VAL A 71 18.16 -9.94 0.94
CA VAL A 71 17.76 -10.73 2.12
C VAL A 71 17.84 -12.23 1.80
N SER A 72 17.49 -12.66 0.58
CA SER A 72 17.54 -14.07 0.18
C SER A 72 18.96 -14.65 0.13
N LEU A 73 19.99 -13.80 0.05
CA LEU A 73 21.40 -14.23 0.18
C LEU A 73 21.70 -14.86 1.55
N SER A 74 20.84 -14.66 2.56
CA SER A 74 20.92 -15.38 3.83
C SER A 74 20.49 -16.85 3.78
N GLY A 75 20.07 -17.36 2.62
CA GLY A 75 19.59 -18.72 2.41
C GLY A 75 18.07 -18.90 2.52
N LEU A 76 17.32 -17.81 2.69
CA LEU A 76 15.86 -17.82 2.68
C LEU A 76 15.33 -17.85 1.25
N SER A 77 14.15 -18.46 1.03
CA SER A 77 13.44 -18.32 -0.25
C SER A 77 13.06 -16.84 -0.50
N LEU A 78 12.84 -16.45 -1.76
CA LEU A 78 12.49 -15.08 -2.10
C LEU A 78 11.17 -14.64 -1.44
N PHE A 79 10.16 -15.49 -1.42
CA PHE A 79 8.90 -15.18 -0.70
C PHE A 79 9.12 -15.03 0.81
N THR A 80 9.86 -15.94 1.43
CA THR A 80 10.19 -15.83 2.87
C THR A 80 10.96 -14.53 3.14
N SER A 81 11.91 -14.18 2.27
CA SER A 81 12.68 -12.94 2.36
C SER A 81 11.78 -11.70 2.28
N ALA A 82 10.79 -11.71 1.39
CA ALA A 82 9.80 -10.63 1.26
C ALA A 82 8.95 -10.48 2.53
N TYR A 83 8.45 -11.58 3.09
CA TYR A 83 7.67 -11.56 4.34
C TYR A 83 8.50 -11.11 5.55
N VAL A 84 9.75 -11.58 5.67
CA VAL A 84 10.67 -11.14 6.72
C VAL A 84 10.95 -9.65 6.61
N LEU A 85 11.19 -9.16 5.40
CA LEU A 85 11.44 -7.74 5.14
C LEU A 85 10.21 -6.90 5.52
N ASN A 86 9.01 -7.33 5.13
CA ASN A 86 7.77 -6.66 5.50
C ASN A 86 7.53 -6.69 7.01
N ALA A 87 7.80 -7.79 7.70
CA ALA A 87 7.68 -7.88 9.16
C ALA A 87 8.61 -6.86 9.86
N ILE A 88 9.83 -6.69 9.35
CA ILE A 88 10.77 -5.67 9.85
C ILE A 88 10.21 -4.26 9.62
N PHE A 89 9.63 -3.98 8.45
CA PHE A 89 9.02 -2.67 8.18
C PHE A 89 7.80 -2.41 9.06
N PHE A 90 6.94 -3.39 9.30
CA PHE A 90 5.84 -3.27 10.27
C PHE A 90 6.33 -2.97 11.69
N ALA A 91 7.44 -3.58 12.11
CA ALA A 91 8.05 -3.31 13.40
C ALA A 91 8.62 -1.87 13.49
N ILE A 92 9.29 -1.39 12.43
CA ILE A 92 9.77 -0.01 12.33
C ILE A 92 8.58 0.97 12.33
N LEU A 93 7.51 0.66 11.59
CA LEU A 93 6.28 1.45 11.53
C LEU A 93 5.65 1.58 12.92
N ALA A 94 5.47 0.46 13.63
CA ALA A 94 4.91 0.46 14.99
C ALA A 94 5.78 1.29 15.96
N TYR A 95 7.09 1.13 15.92
CA TYR A 95 8.02 1.92 16.71
C TYR A 95 7.90 3.42 16.42
N ALA A 96 7.88 3.80 15.13
CA ALA A 96 7.80 5.19 14.70
C ALA A 96 6.43 5.81 15.06
N PHE A 97 5.32 5.08 14.84
CA PHE A 97 3.97 5.52 15.20
C PHE A 97 3.86 5.85 16.69
N ILE A 98 4.30 4.91 17.56
CA ILE A 98 4.28 5.11 19.00
C ILE A 98 5.19 6.28 19.40
N SER A 99 6.34 6.44 18.74
CA SER A 99 7.26 7.54 18.99
C SER A 99 6.67 8.90 18.60
N ILE A 100 5.89 8.98 17.50
CA ILE A 100 5.15 10.19 17.10
C ILE A 100 4.11 10.54 18.17
N VAL A 101 3.31 9.57 18.61
CA VAL A 101 2.27 9.80 19.63
C VAL A 101 2.90 10.21 20.96
N ARG A 102 3.96 9.55 21.40
CA ARG A 102 4.71 9.91 22.62
C ARG A 102 5.36 11.29 22.55
N HIS A 103 5.74 11.74 21.36
CA HIS A 103 6.27 13.09 21.18
C HIS A 103 5.23 14.16 21.47
N LEU A 104 3.94 13.87 21.28
CA LEU A 104 2.84 14.77 21.61
C LEU A 104 2.49 14.72 23.09
N ASP A 105 2.49 13.53 23.71
CA ASP A 105 2.24 13.28 25.14
C ASP A 105 2.98 12.00 25.58
N ASP A 106 3.99 12.15 26.45
CA ASP A 106 4.87 11.06 26.89
C ASP A 106 4.30 10.24 28.05
N SER A 107 3.02 10.38 28.40
CA SER A 107 2.41 9.57 29.46
C SER A 107 2.34 8.08 29.08
N ASN A 108 2.63 7.20 30.06
CA ASN A 108 2.59 5.74 29.84
C ASN A 108 1.22 5.26 29.32
N ARG A 109 0.13 5.90 29.76
CA ARG A 109 -1.21 5.56 29.29
C ARG A 109 -1.36 5.83 27.80
N ILE A 110 -0.96 7.00 27.33
CA ILE A 110 -1.00 7.35 25.90
C ILE A 110 -0.10 6.40 25.10
N ALA A 111 1.08 6.06 25.62
CA ALA A 111 1.97 5.11 24.98
C ALA A 111 1.33 3.72 24.78
N TRP A 112 0.68 3.17 25.81
CA TRP A 112 -0.04 1.89 25.71
C TRP A 112 -1.24 1.95 24.74
N LEU A 113 -1.98 3.05 24.76
CA LEU A 113 -3.09 3.25 23.82
C LEU A 113 -2.56 3.37 22.37
N ALA A 114 -1.38 3.96 22.17
CA ALA A 114 -0.74 3.99 20.85
C ALA A 114 -0.33 2.59 20.37
N VAL A 115 0.20 1.74 21.28
CA VAL A 115 0.48 0.31 20.99
C VAL A 115 -0.80 -0.40 20.55
N LEU A 116 -1.87 -0.30 21.33
CA LEU A 116 -3.16 -0.92 20.98
C LEU A 116 -3.68 -0.39 19.64
N THR A 117 -3.57 0.92 19.40
CA THR A 117 -4.06 1.53 18.18
C THR A 117 -3.34 0.97 16.95
N VAL A 118 -2.00 0.96 16.93
CA VAL A 118 -1.26 0.53 15.72
C VAL A 118 -1.33 -0.98 15.51
N LEU A 119 -1.37 -1.78 16.58
CA LEU A 119 -1.46 -3.24 16.47
C LEU A 119 -2.88 -3.75 16.19
N ALA A 120 -3.90 -2.95 16.48
CA ALA A 120 -5.30 -3.27 16.23
C ALA A 120 -5.92 -2.38 15.13
N TYR A 121 -5.12 -1.86 14.22
CA TYR A 121 -5.61 -1.04 13.11
C TYR A 121 -5.91 -1.95 11.89
N PRO A 122 -7.19 -2.26 11.60
CA PRO A 122 -7.54 -3.28 10.62
C PRO A 122 -6.96 -2.97 9.23
N GLU A 123 -7.20 -1.77 8.72
CA GLU A 123 -6.79 -1.35 7.38
C GLU A 123 -5.25 -1.34 7.17
N LEU A 124 -4.47 -1.25 8.24
CA LEU A 124 -3.02 -1.40 8.17
C LEU A 124 -2.61 -2.87 8.20
N ASN A 125 -3.25 -3.64 9.09
CA ASN A 125 -2.82 -4.99 9.42
C ASN A 125 -3.21 -6.01 8.34
N GLU A 126 -4.21 -5.72 7.48
CA GLU A 126 -4.54 -6.54 6.32
C GLU A 126 -3.38 -6.70 5.30
N TYR A 127 -2.38 -5.78 5.35
CA TYR A 127 -1.19 -5.87 4.49
C TYR A 127 -0.06 -6.71 5.09
N ARG A 128 -0.24 -7.34 6.27
CA ARG A 128 0.83 -8.12 6.92
C ARG A 128 1.16 -9.43 6.22
N ASP A 129 0.18 -10.04 5.59
CA ASP A 129 0.31 -11.26 4.80
C ASP A 129 0.53 -11.00 3.31
N MET A 130 0.62 -9.72 2.92
CA MET A 130 0.85 -9.33 1.54
C MET A 130 2.32 -8.97 1.28
N VAL A 131 2.81 -9.27 0.10
CA VAL A 131 4.11 -8.81 -0.38
C VAL A 131 3.89 -7.52 -1.14
N VAL A 132 4.04 -6.37 -0.44
CA VAL A 132 3.83 -5.04 -1.01
C VAL A 132 4.90 -4.06 -0.56
N ARG A 133 5.43 -3.27 -1.49
CA ARG A 133 6.47 -2.26 -1.23
C ARG A 133 5.98 -1.09 -0.36
N ASP A 134 4.68 -0.87 -0.32
CA ASP A 134 4.06 0.25 0.41
C ASP A 134 4.36 0.22 1.90
N VAL A 135 4.52 -0.96 2.50
CA VAL A 135 4.87 -1.12 3.93
C VAL A 135 6.22 -0.46 4.25
N GLY A 136 7.21 -0.66 3.37
CA GLY A 136 8.52 0.00 3.51
C GLY A 136 8.41 1.52 3.40
N PHE A 137 7.59 2.02 2.48
CA PHE A 137 7.33 3.44 2.34
C PHE A 137 6.68 4.02 3.61
N TRP A 138 5.62 3.40 4.14
CA TRP A 138 4.94 3.88 5.35
C TRP A 138 5.87 3.88 6.56
N ALA A 139 6.66 2.83 6.73
CA ALA A 139 7.63 2.70 7.82
C ALA A 139 8.67 3.83 7.79
N MET A 140 9.27 4.07 6.62
CA MET A 140 10.30 5.09 6.44
C MET A 140 9.72 6.51 6.56
N LEU A 141 8.51 6.76 6.03
CA LEU A 141 7.84 8.05 6.16
C LEU A 141 7.51 8.38 7.62
N LEU A 142 6.99 7.43 8.41
CA LEU A 142 6.71 7.65 9.82
C LEU A 142 7.99 7.86 10.62
N LEU A 143 9.04 7.10 10.31
CA LEU A 143 10.36 7.27 10.93
C LEU A 143 10.91 8.67 10.64
N ALA A 144 10.80 9.14 9.39
CA ALA A 144 11.19 10.47 8.97
C ALA A 144 10.39 11.55 9.72
N LEU A 145 9.06 11.41 9.76
CA LEU A 145 8.18 12.34 10.46
C LEU A 145 8.56 12.46 11.94
N TRP A 146 8.74 11.33 12.63
CA TRP A 146 9.18 11.33 14.01
C TRP A 146 10.51 12.07 14.19
N ARG A 147 11.51 11.78 13.35
CA ARG A 147 12.83 12.45 13.43
C ARG A 147 12.74 13.94 13.15
N PHE A 148 11.88 14.34 12.22
CA PHE A 148 11.62 15.75 11.97
C PHE A 148 10.95 16.44 13.17
N MET A 149 9.98 15.80 13.84
CA MET A 149 9.35 16.33 15.07
C MET A 149 10.39 16.54 16.16
N VAL A 150 11.30 15.58 16.37
CA VAL A 150 12.41 15.71 17.33
C VAL A 150 13.36 16.84 16.92
N PHE A 151 13.65 17.01 15.62
CA PHE A 151 14.43 18.15 15.11
C PHE A 151 13.76 19.49 15.43
N VAL A 152 12.46 19.60 15.22
CA VAL A 152 11.70 20.81 15.53
C VAL A 152 11.84 21.21 17.00
N ASP A 153 11.86 20.25 17.92
CA ASP A 153 11.96 20.52 19.35
C ASP A 153 13.39 20.77 19.82
N THR A 154 14.35 19.95 19.40
CA THR A 154 15.72 19.96 19.89
C THR A 154 16.64 20.90 19.10
N ARG A 155 16.28 21.21 17.85
CA ARG A 155 17.10 21.96 16.88
C ARG A 155 18.47 21.31 16.58
N GLN A 156 18.65 20.03 16.97
CA GLN A 156 19.88 19.31 16.69
C GLN A 156 19.87 18.83 15.23
N PHE A 157 20.90 19.25 14.47
CA PHE A 157 20.99 18.97 13.04
C PHE A 157 21.05 17.47 12.71
N SER A 158 21.57 16.63 13.61
CA SER A 158 21.60 15.18 13.47
C SER A 158 20.20 14.58 13.19
N HIS A 159 19.16 15.11 13.82
CA HIS A 159 17.79 14.64 13.59
C HIS A 159 17.28 15.02 12.18
N SER A 160 17.70 16.15 11.62
CA SER A 160 17.40 16.50 10.24
C SER A 160 18.13 15.60 9.24
N VAL A 161 19.35 15.16 9.56
CA VAL A 161 20.06 14.15 8.76
C VAL A 161 19.32 12.84 8.75
N PHE A 162 18.88 12.33 9.92
CA PHE A 162 18.06 11.12 9.99
C PHE A 162 16.72 11.26 9.27
N PHE A 163 16.08 12.44 9.32
CA PHE A 163 14.88 12.72 8.53
C PHE A 163 15.14 12.52 7.03
N VAL A 164 16.20 13.15 6.50
CA VAL A 164 16.55 13.06 5.08
C VAL A 164 16.91 11.61 4.68
N LEU A 165 17.70 10.90 5.50
CA LEU A 165 18.06 9.51 5.24
C LEU A 165 16.83 8.59 5.22
N ALA A 166 15.91 8.76 6.16
CA ALA A 166 14.65 8.01 6.17
C ALA A 166 13.78 8.35 4.94
N MET A 167 13.75 9.61 4.51
CA MET A 167 13.03 10.00 3.28
C MET A 167 13.68 9.41 2.02
N ILE A 168 15.00 9.32 1.94
CA ILE A 168 15.69 8.59 0.85
C ILE A 168 15.30 7.11 0.88
N GLY A 169 15.26 6.49 2.07
CA GLY A 169 14.73 5.14 2.22
C GLY A 169 13.29 5.01 1.71
N ALA A 170 12.42 5.97 2.01
CA ALA A 170 11.05 5.99 1.51
C ALA A 170 10.97 6.08 -0.02
N MET A 171 11.89 6.84 -0.66
CA MET A 171 11.97 6.98 -2.12
C MET A 171 12.30 5.66 -2.84
N LEU A 172 13.02 4.73 -2.19
CA LEU A 172 13.31 3.41 -2.76
C LEU A 172 12.03 2.58 -2.99
N PHE A 173 10.97 2.90 -2.26
CA PHE A 173 9.68 2.23 -2.37
C PHE A 173 8.70 3.02 -3.22
N ARG A 174 8.67 4.36 -3.06
CA ARG A 174 7.70 5.23 -3.76
C ARG A 174 8.29 6.61 -4.05
N ALA A 175 8.24 7.04 -5.31
CA ALA A 175 8.75 8.36 -5.71
C ALA A 175 8.00 9.52 -5.05
N GLU A 176 6.73 9.34 -4.70
CA GLU A 176 5.92 10.35 -4.03
C GLU A 176 6.52 10.82 -2.70
N ALA A 177 7.47 10.04 -2.12
CA ALA A 177 8.27 10.46 -0.97
C ALA A 177 8.96 11.82 -1.18
N VAL A 178 9.31 12.19 -2.41
CA VAL A 178 9.87 13.51 -2.74
C VAL A 178 8.93 14.64 -2.33
N ILE A 179 7.62 14.47 -2.52
CA ILE A 179 6.62 15.48 -2.16
C ILE A 179 6.61 15.71 -0.64
N TYR A 180 6.70 14.63 0.14
CA TYR A 180 6.76 14.72 1.60
C TYR A 180 8.10 15.31 2.08
N LEU A 181 9.22 14.98 1.41
CA LEU A 181 10.53 15.55 1.72
C LEU A 181 10.51 17.07 1.60
N VAL A 182 9.78 17.60 0.60
CA VAL A 182 9.62 19.05 0.40
C VAL A 182 8.57 19.63 1.33
N ALA A 183 7.42 18.96 1.52
CA ALA A 183 6.27 19.51 2.25
C ALA A 183 6.48 19.56 3.78
N ILE A 184 7.08 18.52 4.37
CA ILE A 184 7.24 18.43 5.83
C ILE A 184 8.03 19.61 6.42
N PRO A 185 9.15 20.10 5.82
CA PRO A 185 9.87 21.25 6.34
C PRO A 185 9.06 22.54 6.47
N PHE A 186 8.00 22.71 5.67
CA PHE A 186 7.11 23.88 5.77
C PHE A 186 6.36 23.94 7.11
N ALA A 187 6.24 22.81 7.82
CA ALA A 187 5.69 22.81 9.17
C ALA A 187 6.45 23.71 10.15
N LEU A 188 7.72 24.06 9.87
CA LEU A 188 8.48 25.04 10.66
C LEU A 188 7.80 26.42 10.67
N PHE A 189 7.14 26.81 9.59
CA PHE A 189 6.44 28.10 9.49
C PHE A 189 5.09 28.12 10.22
N LEU A 190 4.53 26.96 10.53
CA LEU A 190 3.29 26.82 11.29
C LEU A 190 3.51 26.82 12.82
N GLN A 191 4.75 26.96 13.25
CA GLN A 191 5.15 27.04 14.67
C GLN A 191 4.98 28.47 15.20
N SER A 192 3.76 28.87 15.53
CA SER A 192 3.44 30.24 15.98
C SER A 192 4.09 30.64 17.32
N ASP A 193 4.42 29.64 18.15
CA ASP A 193 4.92 29.86 19.51
C ASP A 193 6.44 30.10 19.57
N ARG A 194 7.13 30.14 18.42
CA ARG A 194 8.59 30.24 18.34
C ARG A 194 9.04 31.41 17.47
N ASN A 195 10.33 31.83 17.67
CA ASN A 195 10.92 32.91 16.91
C ASN A 195 10.92 32.59 15.39
N THR A 196 10.18 33.39 14.62
CA THR A 196 10.04 33.27 13.17
C THR A 196 11.39 33.32 12.43
N GLN A 197 12.35 34.13 12.91
CA GLN A 197 13.67 34.24 12.30
C GLN A 197 14.47 32.94 12.48
N GLN A 198 14.36 32.27 13.63
CA GLN A 198 14.98 30.96 13.87
C GLN A 198 14.36 29.89 12.99
N ASN A 199 13.04 29.84 12.88
CA ASN A 199 12.34 28.89 12.01
C ASN A 199 12.76 29.03 10.54
N ARG A 200 12.89 30.27 10.04
CA ARG A 200 13.39 30.56 8.69
C ARG A 200 14.83 30.10 8.50
N ARG A 201 15.71 30.33 9.48
CA ARG A 201 17.09 29.87 9.42
C ARG A 201 17.21 28.35 9.38
N ASP A 202 16.44 27.66 10.21
CA ASP A 202 16.45 26.20 10.28
C ASP A 202 15.85 25.59 9.00
N PHE A 203 14.79 26.19 8.45
CA PHE A 203 14.26 25.82 7.14
C PHE A 203 15.31 25.95 6.03
N LEU A 204 16.01 27.08 5.95
CA LEU A 204 17.03 27.30 4.93
C LEU A 204 18.21 26.34 5.06
N LYS A 205 18.64 26.03 6.30
CA LYS A 205 19.68 25.01 6.52
C LYS A 205 19.24 23.63 6.06
N LEU A 206 18.01 23.24 6.42
CA LEU A 206 17.46 21.94 6.01
C LEU A 206 17.26 21.88 4.50
N ALA A 207 16.70 22.92 3.88
CA ALA A 207 16.53 22.98 2.44
C ALA A 207 17.88 22.94 1.69
N GLY A 208 18.88 23.66 2.16
CA GLY A 208 20.24 23.60 1.63
C GLY A 208 20.86 22.21 1.74
N PHE A 209 20.64 21.52 2.88
CA PHE A 209 21.08 20.14 3.06
C PHE A 209 20.37 19.17 2.12
N ILE A 210 19.05 19.28 1.98
CA ILE A 210 18.25 18.46 1.03
C ILE A 210 18.76 18.67 -0.40
N CYS A 211 18.98 19.93 -0.83
CA CYS A 211 19.52 20.23 -2.15
C CYS A 211 20.93 19.63 -2.35
N SER A 212 21.80 19.73 -1.33
CA SER A 212 23.17 19.17 -1.39
C SER A 212 23.15 17.66 -1.54
N VAL A 213 22.29 16.96 -0.79
CA VAL A 213 22.10 15.51 -0.88
C VAL A 213 21.51 15.12 -2.24
N GLY A 214 20.56 15.91 -2.76
CA GLY A 214 19.99 15.71 -4.10
C GLY A 214 21.03 15.84 -5.21
N ILE A 215 21.89 16.88 -5.14
CA ILE A 215 22.99 17.05 -6.09
C ILE A 215 24.00 15.91 -5.99
N LEU A 216 24.37 15.49 -4.78
CA LEU A 216 25.27 14.36 -4.59
C LEU A 216 24.67 13.07 -5.15
N GLY A 217 23.39 12.80 -4.87
CA GLY A 217 22.68 11.64 -5.42
C GLY A 217 22.65 11.65 -6.96
N PHE A 218 22.38 12.81 -7.56
CA PHE A 218 22.43 12.99 -9.01
C PHE A 218 23.83 12.68 -9.57
N LEU A 219 24.89 13.18 -8.95
CA LEU A 219 26.27 12.93 -9.40
C LEU A 219 26.65 11.45 -9.26
N VAL A 220 26.20 10.77 -8.18
CA VAL A 220 26.42 9.32 -8.00
C VAL A 220 25.72 8.52 -9.09
N LEU A 221 24.47 8.82 -9.40
CA LEU A 221 23.72 8.15 -10.46
C LEU A 221 24.38 8.38 -11.82
N LEU A 222 24.82 9.60 -12.10
CA LEU A 222 25.54 9.93 -13.32
C LEU A 222 26.86 9.14 -13.44
N ALA A 223 27.63 9.05 -12.34
CA ALA A 223 28.89 8.27 -12.29
C ALA A 223 28.63 6.76 -12.46
N ALA A 224 27.48 6.26 -12.00
CA ALA A 224 27.03 4.87 -12.19
C ALA A 224 26.50 4.60 -13.62
N GLY A 225 26.49 5.61 -14.52
CA GLY A 225 25.94 5.48 -15.87
C GLY A 225 24.41 5.48 -15.94
N ILE A 226 23.73 5.80 -14.85
CA ILE A 226 22.27 5.87 -14.80
C ILE A 226 21.83 7.27 -15.21
N ASN A 227 21.10 7.36 -16.32
CA ASN A 227 20.55 8.62 -16.79
C ASN A 227 19.25 8.95 -16.07
N LEU A 228 19.32 9.82 -15.04
CA LEU A 228 18.14 10.26 -14.27
C LEU A 228 17.06 10.89 -15.17
N PHE A 229 17.48 11.59 -16.23
CA PHE A 229 16.51 12.21 -17.14
C PHE A 229 15.69 11.15 -17.88
N SER A 230 16.32 10.05 -18.34
CA SER A 230 15.59 8.96 -18.99
C SER A 230 14.64 8.26 -18.00
N LEU A 231 15.04 8.07 -16.74
CA LEU A 231 14.14 7.53 -15.69
C LEU A 231 12.93 8.43 -15.45
N ILE A 232 13.13 9.74 -15.36
CA ILE A 232 12.02 10.69 -15.19
C ILE A 232 11.10 10.67 -16.41
N LEU A 233 11.66 10.63 -17.63
CA LEU A 233 10.86 10.54 -18.86
C LEU A 233 10.07 9.24 -18.92
N GLU A 234 10.62 8.12 -18.47
CA GLU A 234 9.94 6.84 -18.44
C GLU A 234 8.78 6.85 -17.42
N LEU A 235 9.00 7.43 -16.24
CA LEU A 235 7.94 7.68 -15.28
C LEU A 235 6.82 8.56 -15.85
N LEU A 236 7.18 9.65 -16.53
CA LEU A 236 6.21 10.55 -17.17
C LEU A 236 5.46 9.83 -18.32
N ARG A 237 6.14 8.93 -19.04
CA ARG A 237 5.53 8.12 -20.11
C ARG A 237 4.42 7.22 -19.59
N ILE A 238 4.54 6.66 -18.38
CA ILE A 238 3.48 5.86 -17.76
C ILE A 238 2.21 6.71 -17.56
N TYR A 239 2.36 7.99 -17.19
CA TYR A 239 1.23 8.90 -16.97
C TYR A 239 0.78 9.65 -18.23
N GLN A 240 1.55 9.62 -19.32
CA GLN A 240 1.27 10.37 -20.55
C GLN A 240 -0.14 10.11 -21.12
N PRO A 241 -0.65 8.86 -21.25
CA PRO A 241 -1.99 8.61 -21.79
C PRO A 241 -3.08 9.28 -20.96
N PHE A 242 -2.91 9.28 -19.62
CA PHE A 242 -3.86 9.90 -18.69
C PHE A 242 -3.82 11.43 -18.80
N LEU A 243 -2.62 12.03 -18.93
CA LEU A 243 -2.44 13.47 -19.08
C LEU A 243 -3.02 13.96 -20.41
N ILE A 244 -2.78 13.26 -21.52
CA ILE A 244 -3.38 13.58 -22.82
C ILE A 244 -4.90 13.56 -22.72
N SER A 245 -5.48 12.51 -22.12
CA SER A 245 -6.92 12.40 -21.91
C SER A 245 -7.51 13.52 -21.03
N LEU A 246 -6.70 14.13 -20.16
CA LEU A 246 -7.12 15.21 -19.29
C LEU A 246 -7.10 16.58 -19.98
N PHE A 247 -6.03 16.87 -20.74
CA PHE A 247 -5.77 18.19 -21.33
C PHE A 247 -6.28 18.35 -22.75
N ASN A 248 -6.42 17.23 -23.50
CA ASN A 248 -6.95 17.21 -24.87
C ASN A 248 -8.07 16.16 -24.97
N PRO A 249 -9.26 16.41 -24.39
CA PRO A 249 -10.38 15.50 -24.54
C PRO A 249 -10.83 15.52 -26.00
N ASP A 250 -10.70 14.38 -26.69
CA ASP A 250 -11.26 14.17 -28.01
C ASP A 250 -12.79 14.26 -27.92
N GLU A 251 -13.43 14.98 -28.86
CA GLU A 251 -14.89 15.10 -28.92
C GLU A 251 -15.57 13.73 -29.08
N ALA A 252 -14.98 12.81 -29.86
CA ALA A 252 -15.48 11.46 -30.02
C ALA A 252 -15.43 10.68 -28.69
N VAL A 253 -14.35 10.83 -27.92
CA VAL A 253 -14.21 10.22 -26.60
C VAL A 253 -15.23 10.82 -25.60
N THR A 254 -15.45 12.13 -25.67
CA THR A 254 -16.45 12.80 -24.79
C THR A 254 -17.86 12.36 -25.14
N ALA A 255 -18.18 12.22 -26.43
CA ALA A 255 -19.47 11.70 -26.87
C ALA A 255 -19.69 10.24 -26.46
N ALA A 256 -18.67 9.37 -26.61
CA ALA A 256 -18.73 7.98 -26.18
C ALA A 256 -18.93 7.87 -24.65
N ARG A 257 -18.24 8.70 -23.87
CA ARG A 257 -18.43 8.78 -22.41
C ARG A 257 -19.83 9.25 -22.03
N ALA A 258 -20.37 10.28 -22.71
CA ALA A 258 -21.72 10.76 -22.51
C ALA A 258 -22.75 9.65 -22.75
N THR A 259 -22.60 8.90 -23.84
CA THR A 259 -23.46 7.76 -24.16
C THR A 259 -23.33 6.65 -23.11
N ALA A 260 -22.12 6.33 -22.66
CA ALA A 260 -21.90 5.31 -21.64
C ALA A 260 -22.51 5.68 -20.27
N ILE A 261 -22.47 6.96 -19.88
CA ILE A 261 -22.98 7.45 -18.57
C ILE A 261 -24.49 7.66 -18.61
N PHE A 262 -25.03 8.27 -19.68
CA PHE A 262 -26.42 8.75 -19.74
C PHE A 262 -27.29 7.93 -20.68
N GLY A 263 -26.73 6.95 -21.41
CA GLY A 263 -27.43 6.19 -22.46
C GLY A 263 -27.45 6.94 -23.80
N GLU A 264 -27.81 6.23 -24.87
CA GLU A 264 -27.76 6.76 -26.24
C GLU A 264 -28.60 8.02 -26.45
N TYR A 265 -29.82 8.03 -25.91
CA TYR A 265 -30.73 9.16 -26.10
C TYR A 265 -30.32 10.40 -25.31
N ALA A 266 -30.06 10.26 -24.00
CA ALA A 266 -29.71 11.39 -23.15
C ALA A 266 -28.26 11.87 -23.36
N GLY A 267 -27.37 10.98 -23.79
CA GLY A 267 -25.96 11.27 -24.02
C GLY A 267 -25.72 12.39 -25.04
N ILE A 268 -26.59 12.53 -26.06
CA ILE A 268 -26.51 13.60 -27.07
C ILE A 268 -26.65 14.99 -26.42
N PHE A 269 -27.54 15.14 -25.44
CA PHE A 269 -27.85 16.39 -24.77
C PHE A 269 -26.99 16.68 -23.54
N SER A 270 -26.29 15.66 -23.04
CA SER A 270 -25.60 15.70 -21.74
C SER A 270 -24.07 15.80 -21.85
N ARG A 271 -23.52 16.05 -23.06
CA ARG A 271 -22.08 16.11 -23.29
C ARG A 271 -21.37 17.12 -22.39
N ASP A 272 -21.97 18.30 -22.21
CA ASP A 272 -21.40 19.38 -21.39
C ASP A 272 -21.32 19.03 -19.89
N TYR A 273 -22.12 18.07 -19.44
CA TYR A 273 -22.14 17.66 -18.03
C TYR A 273 -21.17 16.52 -17.71
N VAL A 274 -20.61 15.83 -18.72
CA VAL A 274 -19.74 14.66 -18.53
C VAL A 274 -18.58 14.96 -17.57
N SER A 275 -17.88 16.08 -17.79
CA SER A 275 -16.75 16.47 -16.94
C SER A 275 -17.16 16.75 -15.50
N ALA A 276 -18.32 17.39 -15.30
CA ALA A 276 -18.85 17.68 -13.96
C ALA A 276 -19.25 16.37 -13.22
N VAL A 277 -19.94 15.46 -13.91
CA VAL A 277 -20.34 14.16 -13.35
C VAL A 277 -19.13 13.31 -12.97
N ILE A 278 -18.11 13.26 -13.84
CA ILE A 278 -16.86 12.56 -13.54
C ILE A 278 -16.16 13.21 -12.32
N ALA A 279 -16.08 14.55 -12.27
CA ALA A 279 -15.43 15.23 -11.15
C ALA A 279 -16.13 14.96 -9.82
N VAL A 280 -17.48 15.00 -9.79
CA VAL A 280 -18.27 14.65 -8.60
C VAL A 280 -18.06 13.17 -8.23
N GLY A 281 -18.14 12.26 -9.21
CA GLY A 281 -17.90 10.83 -8.98
C GLY A 281 -16.52 10.55 -8.39
N LEU A 282 -15.46 11.18 -8.93
CA LEU A 282 -14.10 11.06 -8.39
C LEU A 282 -13.99 11.63 -6.98
N SER A 283 -14.67 12.73 -6.69
CA SER A 283 -14.70 13.30 -5.34
C SER A 283 -15.38 12.35 -4.34
N VAL A 284 -16.43 11.67 -4.75
CA VAL A 284 -17.08 10.62 -3.94
C VAL A 284 -16.12 9.45 -3.72
N VAL A 285 -15.41 8.97 -4.76
CA VAL A 285 -14.41 7.91 -4.65
C VAL A 285 -13.32 8.30 -3.65
N LEU A 286 -12.82 9.56 -3.69
CA LEU A 286 -11.83 10.05 -2.74
C LEU A 286 -12.36 9.98 -1.30
N VAL A 287 -13.56 10.52 -1.05
CA VAL A 287 -14.16 10.54 0.30
C VAL A 287 -14.38 9.11 0.82
N MET A 288 -14.89 8.21 -0.02
CA MET A 288 -15.07 6.80 0.33
C MET A 288 -13.74 6.12 0.65
N THR A 289 -12.71 6.35 -0.19
CA THR A 289 -11.38 5.77 0.05
C THR A 289 -10.78 6.28 1.37
N LEU A 290 -10.89 7.59 1.66
CA LEU A 290 -10.43 8.15 2.94
C LEU A 290 -11.21 7.56 4.13
N PHE A 291 -12.53 7.38 3.99
CA PHE A 291 -13.36 6.74 5.02
C PHE A 291 -12.90 5.31 5.29
N TYR A 292 -12.78 4.48 4.24
CA TYR A 292 -12.31 3.10 4.36
C TYR A 292 -10.89 3.02 4.95
N THR A 293 -10.00 3.92 4.54
CA THR A 293 -8.60 3.88 4.98
C THR A 293 -8.43 4.27 6.45
N ILE A 294 -9.29 5.11 7.00
CA ILE A 294 -9.30 5.35 8.47
C ILE A 294 -9.75 4.09 9.21
N GLY A 295 -10.53 3.25 8.55
CA GLY A 295 -11.18 2.08 9.14
C GLY A 295 -12.50 2.45 9.80
N GLY A 296 -13.57 1.71 9.49
CA GLY A 296 -14.90 2.00 10.00
C GLY A 296 -14.95 2.27 11.51
N PRO A 297 -14.40 1.38 12.36
CA PRO A 297 -14.37 1.59 13.80
C PRO A 297 -13.66 2.87 14.23
N PHE A 298 -12.46 3.12 13.69
CA PHE A 298 -11.68 4.31 14.03
C PHE A 298 -12.33 5.59 13.50
N PHE A 299 -12.94 5.56 12.31
CA PHE A 299 -13.67 6.70 11.77
C PHE A 299 -14.80 7.14 12.72
N TRP A 300 -15.66 6.22 13.16
CA TRP A 300 -16.77 6.55 14.05
C TRP A 300 -16.29 7.03 15.42
N LEU A 301 -15.21 6.45 15.92
CA LEU A 301 -14.58 6.91 17.16
C LEU A 301 -14.04 8.33 17.02
N LEU A 302 -13.34 8.66 15.92
CA LEU A 302 -12.82 9.99 15.64
C LEU A 302 -13.95 11.01 15.42
N ALA A 303 -14.99 10.65 14.67
CA ALA A 303 -16.17 11.49 14.46
C ALA A 303 -16.85 11.84 15.79
N PHE A 304 -17.05 10.84 16.66
CA PHE A 304 -17.56 11.06 18.02
C PHE A 304 -16.67 12.01 18.82
N GLY A 305 -15.35 11.81 18.76
CA GLY A 305 -14.38 12.64 19.48
C GLY A 305 -14.37 14.10 19.01
N LEU A 306 -14.48 14.32 17.72
CA LEU A 306 -14.58 15.66 17.14
C LEU A 306 -15.89 16.35 17.56
N MET A 307 -17.03 15.67 17.44
CA MET A 307 -18.34 16.22 17.85
C MET A 307 -18.40 16.57 19.34
N ARG A 308 -17.80 15.76 20.19
CA ARG A 308 -17.78 15.95 21.65
C ARG A 308 -16.60 16.80 22.14
N LYS A 309 -15.77 17.36 21.25
CA LYS A 309 -14.59 18.17 21.56
C LYS A 309 -13.65 17.47 22.54
N HIS A 310 -13.45 16.16 22.36
CA HIS A 310 -12.53 15.37 23.16
C HIS A 310 -11.07 15.54 22.72
N ILE A 311 -10.84 15.99 21.48
CA ILE A 311 -9.50 16.18 20.90
C ILE A 311 -9.05 17.61 21.22
N ARG A 312 -7.91 17.72 21.90
CA ARG A 312 -7.23 19.01 22.13
C ARG A 312 -6.17 19.20 21.07
N TRP A 313 -6.36 20.21 20.24
CA TRP A 313 -5.41 20.56 19.19
C TRP A 313 -4.25 21.37 19.79
N HIS A 314 -3.05 20.77 19.86
CA HIS A 314 -1.81 21.49 20.13
C HIS A 314 -1.21 21.90 18.78
N SER A 315 -1.63 23.04 18.23
CA SER A 315 -1.37 23.46 16.84
C SER A 315 0.11 23.38 16.44
N ALA A 316 1.01 23.83 17.31
CA ALA A 316 2.44 23.84 17.02
C ALA A 316 3.06 22.44 16.91
N LYS A 317 2.80 21.53 17.86
CA LYS A 317 3.36 20.17 17.84
C LYS A 317 2.75 19.28 16.77
N MET A 318 1.50 19.55 16.36
CA MET A 318 0.81 18.79 15.33
C MET A 318 1.08 19.27 13.91
N ALA A 319 1.74 20.41 13.73
CA ALA A 319 2.05 20.97 12.41
C ALA A 319 2.76 20.01 11.45
N PRO A 320 3.74 19.18 11.87
CA PRO A 320 4.36 18.19 10.98
C PRO A 320 3.38 17.09 10.52
N ILE A 321 2.48 16.63 11.41
CA ILE A 321 1.45 15.65 11.08
C ILE A 321 0.47 16.24 10.06
N LEU A 322 0.05 17.50 10.27
CA LEU A 322 -0.82 18.21 9.32
C LEU A 322 -0.13 18.40 7.96
N ALA A 323 1.17 18.71 7.92
CA ALA A 323 1.91 18.80 6.67
C ALA A 323 1.91 17.48 5.89
N VAL A 324 2.12 16.33 6.56
CA VAL A 324 2.02 15.00 5.94
C VAL A 324 0.61 14.73 5.44
N LEU A 325 -0.41 15.04 6.23
CA LEU A 325 -1.82 14.83 5.88
C LEU A 325 -2.22 15.64 4.64
N LEU A 326 -1.85 16.93 4.59
CA LEU A 326 -2.12 17.80 3.44
C LEU A 326 -1.35 17.37 2.19
N ALA A 327 -0.07 16.98 2.35
CA ALA A 327 0.73 16.45 1.24
C ALA A 327 0.11 15.16 0.68
N ASN A 328 -0.30 14.24 1.55
CA ASN A 328 -0.98 13.01 1.12
C ASN A 328 -2.29 13.32 0.39
N LEU A 329 -3.14 14.19 0.95
CA LEU A 329 -4.40 14.58 0.32
C LEU A 329 -4.14 15.18 -1.08
N PHE A 330 -3.13 16.05 -1.21
CA PHE A 330 -2.73 16.61 -2.50
C PHE A 330 -2.33 15.50 -3.49
N ILE A 331 -1.48 14.55 -3.07
CA ILE A 331 -1.05 13.41 -3.89
C ILE A 331 -2.27 12.59 -4.34
N LEU A 332 -3.19 12.27 -3.42
CA LEU A 332 -4.37 11.46 -3.72
C LEU A 332 -5.30 12.16 -4.72
N VAL A 333 -5.53 13.48 -4.56
CA VAL A 333 -6.33 14.27 -5.49
C VAL A 333 -5.69 14.26 -6.88
N VAL A 334 -4.41 14.61 -6.97
CA VAL A 334 -3.68 14.65 -8.25
C VAL A 334 -3.69 13.28 -8.92
N PHE A 335 -3.34 12.22 -8.17
CA PHE A 335 -3.31 10.86 -8.69
C PHE A 335 -4.69 10.42 -9.19
N LEU A 336 -5.74 10.62 -8.39
CA LEU A 336 -7.11 10.23 -8.74
C LEU A 336 -7.61 10.96 -9.99
N TYR A 337 -7.36 12.26 -10.09
CA TYR A 337 -7.80 13.04 -11.27
C TYR A 337 -7.01 12.71 -12.52
N ILE A 338 -5.77 12.27 -12.41
CA ILE A 338 -4.96 11.81 -13.55
C ILE A 338 -5.41 10.40 -13.96
N THR A 339 -5.39 9.43 -13.03
CA THR A 339 -5.54 7.99 -13.34
C THR A 339 -6.99 7.51 -13.34
N LYS A 340 -7.93 8.28 -12.79
CA LYS A 340 -9.35 7.90 -12.56
C LYS A 340 -9.53 6.69 -11.63
N PHE A 341 -8.53 6.36 -10.86
CA PHE A 341 -8.43 5.17 -10.04
C PHE A 341 -7.73 5.49 -8.71
N LEU A 342 -8.19 4.88 -7.60
CA LEU A 342 -7.58 5.04 -6.28
C LEU A 342 -7.77 3.76 -5.45
N THR A 343 -6.68 3.26 -4.84
CA THR A 343 -6.74 2.16 -3.89
C THR A 343 -6.51 2.63 -2.46
N GLY A 344 -7.01 1.85 -1.48
CA GLY A 344 -6.83 2.13 -0.05
C GLY A 344 -5.35 2.27 0.34
N ARG A 345 -4.45 1.46 -0.22
CA ARG A 345 -3.01 1.50 0.10
C ARG A 345 -2.35 2.86 -0.16
N TYR A 346 -2.82 3.64 -1.15
CA TYR A 346 -2.28 4.99 -1.40
C TYR A 346 -2.76 6.01 -0.36
N ALA A 347 -3.97 5.82 0.17
CA ALA A 347 -4.55 6.68 1.18
C ALA A 347 -4.17 6.28 2.62
N LEU A 348 -3.47 5.16 2.84
CA LEU A 348 -3.18 4.65 4.19
C LEU A 348 -2.33 5.62 5.02
N VAL A 349 -1.49 6.46 4.38
CA VAL A 349 -0.78 7.54 5.07
C VAL A 349 -1.77 8.50 5.76
N PHE A 350 -2.89 8.84 5.08
CA PHE A 350 -3.95 9.66 5.67
C PHE A 350 -4.57 8.96 6.89
N GLY A 351 -4.90 7.69 6.75
CA GLY A 351 -5.44 6.86 7.83
C GLY A 351 -4.49 6.76 9.03
N LEU A 352 -3.18 6.54 8.78
CA LEU A 352 -2.14 6.50 9.81
C LEU A 352 -2.02 7.84 10.57
N MET A 353 -2.10 8.97 9.85
CA MET A 353 -2.09 10.29 10.50
C MET A 353 -3.36 10.50 11.34
N ALA A 354 -4.53 10.12 10.86
CA ALA A 354 -5.78 10.16 11.62
C ALA A 354 -5.71 9.24 12.85
N ALA A 355 -5.16 8.04 12.72
CA ALA A 355 -5.00 7.08 13.80
C ALA A 355 -4.11 7.59 14.94
N THR A 356 -3.17 8.53 14.69
CA THR A 356 -2.38 9.16 15.77
C THR A 356 -3.24 9.89 16.80
N LEU A 357 -4.47 10.27 16.46
CA LEU A 357 -5.41 10.96 17.36
C LEU A 357 -6.19 10.00 18.27
N VAL A 358 -6.30 8.74 17.88
CA VAL A 358 -7.09 7.72 18.62
C VAL A 358 -6.64 7.55 20.06
N PRO A 359 -5.33 7.44 20.40
CA PRO A 359 -4.86 7.32 21.77
C PRO A 359 -5.34 8.47 22.69
N PHE A 360 -5.30 9.70 22.18
CA PHE A 360 -5.72 10.89 22.93
C PHE A 360 -7.22 10.91 23.16
N LEU A 361 -7.98 10.53 22.15
CA LEU A 361 -9.43 10.45 22.22
C LEU A 361 -9.88 9.42 23.24
N VAL A 362 -9.34 8.18 23.14
CA VAL A 362 -9.64 7.10 24.08
C VAL A 362 -9.27 7.49 25.51
N SER A 363 -8.07 8.09 25.71
CA SER A 363 -7.66 8.62 27.02
C SER A 363 -8.64 9.65 27.56
N SER A 364 -9.08 10.59 26.72
CA SER A 364 -10.05 11.63 27.11
C SER A 364 -11.42 11.04 27.46
N ILE A 365 -11.88 10.01 26.75
CA ILE A 365 -13.13 9.29 27.07
C ILE A 365 -13.02 8.61 28.44
N ILE A 366 -11.90 7.91 28.70
CA ILE A 366 -11.67 7.25 29.98
C ILE A 366 -11.66 8.28 31.13
N GLU A 367 -10.95 9.39 30.98
CA GLU A 367 -10.86 10.42 32.01
C GLU A 367 -12.20 11.08 32.34
N ARG A 368 -12.99 11.43 31.33
CA ARG A 368 -14.29 12.10 31.52
C ARG A 368 -15.34 11.18 32.13
N ASN A 369 -15.23 9.88 31.93
CA ASN A 369 -16.15 8.90 32.50
C ASN A 369 -15.72 8.40 33.87
N ARG A 370 -14.53 8.77 34.37
CA ARG A 370 -13.99 8.32 35.66
C ARG A 370 -14.87 8.79 36.83
N GLY A 371 -15.28 7.87 37.68
CA GLY A 371 -16.19 8.13 38.80
C GLY A 371 -17.66 8.33 38.41
N GLY A 372 -18.01 8.23 37.14
CA GLY A 372 -19.38 8.36 36.65
C GLY A 372 -20.13 7.02 36.61
N LYS A 373 -21.47 7.09 36.52
CA LYS A 373 -22.32 5.88 36.37
C LYS A 373 -22.00 5.02 35.16
N TRP A 374 -21.32 5.59 34.14
CA TRP A 374 -20.98 4.96 32.88
C TRP A 374 -19.50 4.53 32.78
N GLU A 375 -18.72 4.63 33.87
CA GLU A 375 -17.30 4.30 33.87
C GLU A 375 -17.03 2.86 33.45
N GLN A 376 -17.73 1.92 34.10
CA GLN A 376 -17.58 0.49 33.79
C GLN A 376 -18.05 0.18 32.37
N PHE A 377 -19.19 0.71 31.96
CA PHE A 377 -19.72 0.50 30.62
C PHE A 377 -18.78 1.05 29.53
N GLY A 378 -18.25 2.26 29.73
CA GLY A 378 -17.26 2.86 28.79
C GLY A 378 -15.97 2.04 28.69
N SER A 379 -15.49 1.48 29.82
CA SER A 379 -14.31 0.62 29.84
C SER A 379 -14.56 -0.71 29.11
N TYR A 380 -15.69 -1.37 29.34
CA TYR A 380 -16.07 -2.59 28.64
C TYR A 380 -16.27 -2.33 27.14
N PHE A 381 -16.89 -1.21 26.78
CA PHE A 381 -17.05 -0.83 25.37
C PHE A 381 -15.69 -0.67 24.67
N LEU A 382 -14.70 0.01 25.28
CA LEU A 382 -13.38 0.17 24.71
C LEU A 382 -12.62 -1.16 24.59
N ILE A 383 -12.75 -2.05 25.58
CA ILE A 383 -12.15 -3.40 25.52
C ILE A 383 -12.75 -4.16 24.33
N LEU A 384 -14.08 -4.19 24.21
CA LEU A 384 -14.77 -4.86 23.11
C LEU A 384 -14.43 -4.22 21.77
N PHE A 385 -14.30 -2.91 21.72
CA PHE A 385 -13.91 -2.18 20.53
C PHE A 385 -12.52 -2.60 20.01
N PHE A 386 -11.50 -2.58 20.88
CA PHE A 386 -10.16 -3.02 20.46
C PHE A 386 -10.08 -4.52 20.21
N PHE A 387 -10.85 -5.32 20.93
CA PHE A 387 -10.96 -6.75 20.66
C PHE A 387 -11.58 -7.03 19.28
N TYR A 388 -12.66 -6.31 18.91
CA TYR A 388 -13.22 -6.37 17.57
C TYR A 388 -12.18 -5.96 16.50
N CYS A 389 -11.49 -4.85 16.70
CA CYS A 389 -10.46 -4.38 15.78
C CYS A 389 -9.31 -5.40 15.63
N LEU A 390 -8.92 -6.10 16.72
CA LEU A 390 -7.91 -7.15 16.65
C LEU A 390 -8.40 -8.37 15.85
N ILE A 391 -9.65 -8.81 16.05
CA ILE A 391 -10.23 -9.89 15.27
C ILE A 391 -10.26 -9.49 13.78
N ASP A 392 -10.79 -8.33 13.47
CA ASP A 392 -10.88 -7.79 12.11
C ASP A 392 -9.52 -7.65 11.42
N SER A 393 -8.48 -7.33 12.22
CA SER A 393 -7.09 -7.19 11.73
C SER A 393 -6.43 -8.51 11.35
N TYR A 394 -6.78 -9.63 11.98
CA TYR A 394 -5.98 -10.87 11.90
C TYR A 394 -6.79 -12.13 11.59
N VAL A 395 -8.11 -12.04 11.54
CA VAL A 395 -8.98 -13.17 11.21
C VAL A 395 -9.66 -12.90 9.87
N SER A 396 -9.22 -13.60 8.84
CA SER A 396 -9.90 -13.56 7.55
C SER A 396 -11.13 -14.45 7.60
N PHE A 397 -12.31 -13.87 7.40
CA PHE A 397 -13.59 -14.59 7.28
C PHE A 397 -13.88 -15.00 5.81
N GLY A 398 -12.93 -14.76 4.90
CA GLY A 398 -13.04 -15.13 3.49
C GLY A 398 -12.92 -16.63 3.24
N ARG A 399 -13.36 -17.08 2.06
CA ARG A 399 -13.12 -18.46 1.61
C ARG A 399 -11.64 -18.61 1.29
N SER A 400 -11.01 -19.70 1.77
CA SER A 400 -9.66 -20.07 1.36
C SER A 400 -9.58 -20.19 -0.18
N LYS A 401 -8.45 -19.73 -0.72
CA LYS A 401 -8.14 -19.87 -2.15
C LYS A 401 -7.18 -21.04 -2.43
N ASP A 402 -7.05 -22.00 -1.50
CA ASP A 402 -6.13 -23.14 -1.61
C ASP A 402 -6.39 -23.98 -2.87
N TRP A 403 -7.64 -23.97 -3.36
CA TRP A 403 -8.01 -24.56 -4.64
C TRP A 403 -7.22 -24.02 -5.85
N LEU A 404 -6.58 -22.84 -5.75
CA LEU A 404 -5.66 -22.34 -6.78
C LEU A 404 -4.37 -23.15 -6.83
N LEU A 405 -3.88 -23.64 -5.68
CA LEU A 405 -2.73 -24.56 -5.63
C LEU A 405 -3.10 -25.93 -6.20
N ASP A 406 -4.30 -26.40 -5.92
CA ASP A 406 -4.82 -27.64 -6.51
C ASP A 406 -4.91 -27.52 -8.04
N ALA A 407 -5.41 -26.38 -8.54
CA ALA A 407 -5.47 -26.09 -9.97
C ALA A 407 -4.06 -26.00 -10.60
N ALA A 408 -3.09 -25.34 -9.95
CA ALA A 408 -1.71 -25.25 -10.42
C ALA A 408 -1.05 -26.64 -10.47
N SER A 409 -1.21 -27.46 -9.42
CA SER A 409 -0.72 -28.85 -9.39
C SER A 409 -1.35 -29.70 -10.47
N TYR A 410 -2.64 -29.52 -10.75
CA TYR A 410 -3.31 -30.22 -11.85
C TYR A 410 -2.71 -29.82 -13.22
N VAL A 411 -2.45 -28.52 -13.44
CA VAL A 411 -1.79 -28.03 -14.66
C VAL A 411 -0.40 -28.63 -14.80
N GLU A 412 0.40 -28.66 -13.71
CA GLU A 412 1.73 -29.27 -13.69
C GLU A 412 1.69 -30.75 -14.13
N LEU A 413 0.72 -31.52 -13.61
CA LEU A 413 0.56 -32.95 -13.92
C LEU A 413 0.07 -33.18 -15.34
N GLN A 414 -0.78 -32.31 -15.90
CA GLN A 414 -1.33 -32.47 -17.26
C GLN A 414 -0.39 -31.98 -18.36
N ALA A 415 0.54 -31.10 -18.02
CA ALA A 415 1.53 -30.58 -18.94
C ALA A 415 2.76 -31.49 -18.98
N GLU A 416 2.99 -32.15 -20.10
CA GLU A 416 4.27 -32.82 -20.39
C GLU A 416 5.39 -31.79 -20.45
N SER A 417 6.68 -32.23 -20.42
CA SER A 417 7.82 -31.32 -20.34
C SER A 417 7.83 -30.19 -21.38
N ASP A 418 7.33 -30.43 -22.57
CA ASP A 418 7.31 -29.48 -23.69
C ASP A 418 5.93 -28.84 -23.92
N THR A 419 4.93 -29.15 -23.08
CA THR A 419 3.60 -28.60 -23.24
C THR A 419 3.56 -27.13 -22.79
N GLN A 420 3.15 -26.23 -23.68
CA GLN A 420 2.92 -24.84 -23.35
C GLN A 420 1.71 -24.68 -22.42
N VAL A 421 1.76 -23.69 -21.56
CA VAL A 421 0.65 -23.30 -20.68
C VAL A 421 0.30 -21.84 -20.92
N LEU A 422 -0.96 -21.57 -21.24
CA LEU A 422 -1.54 -20.24 -21.30
C LEU A 422 -2.44 -20.03 -20.09
N THR A 423 -2.21 -18.98 -19.33
CA THR A 423 -3.05 -18.65 -18.18
C THR A 423 -3.18 -17.14 -17.99
N ASN A 424 -4.27 -16.72 -17.37
CA ASN A 424 -4.50 -15.32 -16.95
C ASN A 424 -4.42 -15.16 -15.42
N ASN A 425 -3.81 -16.14 -14.73
CA ASN A 425 -3.67 -16.13 -13.27
C ASN A 425 -2.21 -16.37 -12.85
N HIS A 426 -1.63 -15.44 -12.10
CA HIS A 426 -0.24 -15.45 -11.65
C HIS A 426 0.10 -16.66 -10.76
N THR A 427 -0.83 -17.08 -9.88
CA THR A 427 -0.63 -18.23 -9.00
C THR A 427 -0.45 -19.52 -9.80
N ILE A 428 -1.30 -19.73 -10.81
CA ILE A 428 -1.18 -20.91 -11.69
C ILE A 428 0.11 -20.83 -12.50
N ALA A 429 0.44 -19.65 -13.06
CA ALA A 429 1.66 -19.46 -13.84
C ALA A 429 2.91 -19.83 -13.02
N TYR A 430 3.01 -19.35 -11.78
CA TYR A 430 4.16 -19.57 -10.93
C TYR A 430 4.21 -21.00 -10.39
N PHE A 431 3.15 -21.45 -9.71
CA PHE A 431 3.17 -22.73 -9.01
C PHE A 431 3.07 -23.96 -9.92
N SER A 432 2.62 -23.82 -11.16
CA SER A 432 2.71 -24.91 -12.13
C SER A 432 4.16 -25.16 -12.60
N GLY A 433 5.06 -24.19 -12.45
CA GLY A 433 6.44 -24.26 -12.94
C GLY A 433 6.57 -24.38 -14.46
N ARG A 434 5.48 -24.04 -15.22
CA ARG A 434 5.38 -24.22 -16.67
C ARG A 434 5.36 -22.91 -17.45
N VAL A 435 5.35 -21.76 -16.78
CA VAL A 435 5.31 -20.45 -17.40
C VAL A 435 6.56 -19.67 -16.98
N GLU A 436 7.45 -19.39 -17.92
CA GLU A 436 8.73 -18.70 -17.65
C GLU A 436 8.48 -17.25 -17.21
N ASN A 437 7.63 -16.52 -17.93
CA ASN A 437 7.29 -15.13 -17.62
C ASN A 437 6.01 -15.05 -16.79
N TYR A 438 6.01 -15.67 -15.62
CA TYR A 438 4.84 -15.80 -14.74
C TYR A 438 4.35 -14.47 -14.16
N ASP A 439 5.12 -13.41 -14.27
CA ASP A 439 4.79 -12.04 -13.84
C ASP A 439 4.20 -11.17 -14.96
N GLU A 440 4.34 -11.57 -16.23
CA GLU A 440 3.81 -10.84 -17.40
C GLU A 440 2.44 -11.39 -17.85
N ILE A 441 1.62 -11.86 -16.92
CA ILE A 441 0.32 -12.45 -17.23
C ILE A 441 -0.69 -11.38 -17.66
N VAL A 442 -1.33 -11.62 -18.81
CA VAL A 442 -2.44 -10.80 -19.30
C VAL A 442 -3.74 -11.28 -18.66
N ARG A 443 -4.31 -10.47 -17.78
CA ARG A 443 -5.54 -10.84 -17.07
C ARG A 443 -6.75 -10.97 -17.99
N GLU A 444 -6.90 -10.05 -18.94
CA GLU A 444 -7.98 -10.06 -19.94
C GLU A 444 -7.47 -10.61 -21.27
N LEU A 445 -7.59 -11.92 -21.47
CA LEU A 445 -7.26 -12.55 -22.74
C LEU A 445 -8.32 -12.24 -23.80
N LYS A 446 -7.85 -12.13 -25.05
CA LYS A 446 -8.72 -12.02 -26.24
C LYS A 446 -8.83 -13.39 -26.91
N ALA A 447 -9.87 -13.59 -27.75
CA ALA A 447 -10.05 -14.82 -28.50
C ALA A 447 -8.78 -15.19 -29.28
N GLN A 448 -8.10 -14.21 -29.88
CA GLN A 448 -6.86 -14.40 -30.64
C GLN A 448 -5.76 -15.03 -29.78
N ASN A 449 -5.60 -14.62 -28.51
CA ASN A 449 -4.57 -15.19 -27.62
C ASN A 449 -4.77 -16.70 -27.39
N ILE A 450 -6.03 -17.17 -27.38
CA ILE A 450 -6.37 -18.59 -27.21
C ILE A 450 -6.23 -19.34 -28.55
N LEU A 451 -6.60 -18.70 -29.66
CA LEU A 451 -6.56 -19.31 -30.98
C LEU A 451 -5.16 -19.44 -31.56
N ASP A 452 -4.23 -18.55 -31.16
CA ASP A 452 -2.84 -18.53 -31.65
C ASP A 452 -1.93 -19.57 -30.96
N VAL A 453 -2.34 -20.13 -29.79
CA VAL A 453 -1.53 -21.18 -29.16
C VAL A 453 -1.63 -22.51 -29.89
N ALA A 454 -0.57 -23.30 -29.83
CA ALA A 454 -0.47 -24.59 -30.51
C ALA A 454 -1.51 -25.60 -29.98
N PRO A 455 -2.04 -26.52 -30.82
CA PRO A 455 -2.82 -27.65 -30.34
C PRO A 455 -2.03 -28.44 -29.29
N GLY A 456 -2.73 -28.92 -28.24
CA GLY A 456 -2.12 -29.58 -27.08
C GLY A 456 -1.80 -28.65 -25.93
N THR A 457 -1.72 -27.31 -26.13
CA THR A 457 -1.50 -26.31 -25.07
C THR A 457 -2.56 -26.45 -23.98
N ILE A 458 -2.14 -26.42 -22.72
CA ILE A 458 -3.03 -26.31 -21.56
C ILE A 458 -3.43 -24.84 -21.37
N VAL A 459 -4.74 -24.58 -21.34
CA VAL A 459 -5.31 -23.23 -21.18
C VAL A 459 -6.03 -23.19 -19.83
N ALA A 460 -5.47 -22.51 -18.84
CA ALA A 460 -6.02 -22.40 -17.49
C ALA A 460 -6.53 -20.97 -17.24
N LEU A 461 -7.83 -20.79 -17.17
CA LEU A 461 -8.49 -19.48 -17.14
C LEU A 461 -9.15 -19.21 -15.78
N GLU A 462 -8.85 -18.08 -15.18
CA GLU A 462 -9.67 -17.52 -14.12
C GLU A 462 -10.97 -16.98 -14.73
N MET A 463 -12.11 -17.56 -14.26
CA MET A 463 -13.43 -17.37 -14.85
C MET A 463 -14.15 -16.20 -14.18
N TYR A 464 -13.98 -15.00 -14.70
CA TYR A 464 -14.84 -13.87 -14.42
C TYR A 464 -15.74 -13.59 -15.64
N TYR A 465 -16.64 -12.63 -15.52
CA TYR A 465 -17.73 -12.43 -16.49
C TYR A 465 -17.24 -12.37 -17.96
N GLU A 466 -16.20 -11.54 -18.22
CA GLU A 466 -15.64 -11.35 -19.57
C GLU A 466 -15.01 -12.65 -20.11
N MET A 467 -14.31 -13.42 -19.27
CA MET A 467 -13.71 -14.69 -19.68
C MET A 467 -14.79 -15.76 -19.93
N SER A 468 -15.86 -15.75 -19.15
CA SER A 468 -16.99 -16.64 -19.39
C SER A 468 -17.63 -16.38 -20.76
N LEU A 469 -17.82 -15.12 -21.12
CA LEU A 469 -18.32 -14.73 -22.45
C LEU A 469 -17.32 -15.08 -23.56
N LEU A 470 -16.02 -14.95 -23.32
CA LEU A 470 -14.98 -15.30 -24.28
C LEU A 470 -14.99 -16.78 -24.62
N VAL A 471 -15.08 -17.66 -23.61
CA VAL A 471 -15.08 -19.10 -23.79
C VAL A 471 -16.35 -19.60 -24.51
N GLU A 472 -17.47 -18.89 -24.36
CA GLU A 472 -18.73 -19.20 -25.07
C GLU A 472 -18.75 -18.76 -26.55
N GLN A 473 -17.80 -17.96 -27.01
CA GLN A 473 -17.69 -17.62 -28.44
C GLN A 473 -17.45 -18.89 -29.27
N ALA A 474 -18.20 -19.08 -30.36
CA ALA A 474 -18.20 -20.30 -31.17
C ALA A 474 -16.79 -20.74 -31.61
N SER A 475 -15.93 -19.78 -32.02
CA SER A 475 -14.56 -20.07 -32.46
C SER A 475 -13.66 -20.56 -31.32
N VAL A 476 -13.83 -20.03 -30.12
CA VAL A 476 -13.05 -20.42 -28.92
C VAL A 476 -13.58 -21.73 -28.36
N LYS A 477 -14.90 -21.84 -28.22
CA LYS A 477 -15.58 -23.02 -27.67
C LYS A 477 -15.27 -24.33 -28.44
N THR A 478 -15.23 -24.26 -29.79
CA THR A 478 -14.90 -25.42 -30.62
C THR A 478 -13.41 -25.77 -30.58
N SER A 479 -12.55 -24.87 -30.15
CA SER A 479 -11.11 -25.05 -30.07
C SER A 479 -10.61 -25.55 -28.70
N LEU A 480 -11.48 -25.57 -27.70
CA LEU A 480 -11.14 -25.93 -26.33
C LEU A 480 -11.90 -27.18 -25.86
N GLN A 481 -11.16 -28.14 -25.31
CA GLN A 481 -11.68 -29.27 -24.58
C GLN A 481 -11.55 -29.03 -23.09
N LEU A 482 -12.68 -28.99 -22.37
CA LEU A 482 -12.65 -28.82 -20.91
C LEU A 482 -12.04 -30.09 -20.27
N LEU A 483 -11.07 -29.88 -19.38
CA LEU A 483 -10.43 -30.94 -18.61
C LEU A 483 -10.95 -30.97 -17.18
N GLN A 484 -10.87 -29.82 -16.47
CA GLN A 484 -11.23 -29.73 -15.04
C GLN A 484 -11.68 -28.33 -14.68
N GLN A 485 -12.45 -28.21 -13.59
CA GLN A 485 -12.89 -26.94 -13.01
C GLN A 485 -12.65 -26.92 -11.50
N PHE A 486 -12.22 -25.75 -10.97
CA PHE A 486 -11.92 -25.52 -9.56
C PHE A 486 -12.67 -24.30 -9.03
N PRO A 487 -13.13 -24.28 -7.76
CA PRO A 487 -13.12 -25.40 -6.80
C PRO A 487 -14.10 -26.51 -7.15
N SER A 488 -15.14 -26.21 -7.96
CA SER A 488 -16.15 -27.18 -8.39
C SER A 488 -16.74 -26.81 -9.75
N ALA A 489 -17.42 -27.76 -10.40
CA ALA A 489 -18.12 -27.52 -11.66
C ALA A 489 -19.37 -26.63 -11.52
N GLU A 490 -19.95 -26.53 -10.32
CA GLU A 490 -21.15 -25.72 -10.07
C GLU A 490 -20.84 -24.21 -9.96
N GLN A 491 -19.66 -23.89 -9.43
CA GLN A 491 -19.17 -22.50 -9.27
C GLN A 491 -17.69 -22.43 -9.66
N PRO A 492 -17.34 -22.58 -10.94
CA PRO A 492 -15.96 -22.60 -11.38
C PRO A 492 -15.35 -21.19 -11.23
N GLN A 493 -14.22 -21.13 -10.53
CA GLN A 493 -13.37 -19.93 -10.45
C GLN A 493 -12.17 -20.06 -11.42
N ILE A 494 -11.70 -21.31 -11.65
CA ILE A 494 -10.73 -21.65 -12.67
C ILE A 494 -11.32 -22.77 -13.54
N ALA A 495 -11.19 -22.64 -14.85
CA ALA A 495 -11.47 -23.70 -15.80
C ALA A 495 -10.21 -24.02 -16.60
N ILE A 496 -9.86 -25.30 -16.65
CA ILE A 496 -8.67 -25.81 -17.34
C ILE A 496 -9.12 -26.55 -18.58
N TYR A 497 -8.55 -26.14 -19.71
CA TYR A 497 -8.86 -26.69 -21.02
C TYR A 497 -7.59 -27.21 -21.71
N ARG A 498 -7.75 -28.03 -22.72
CA ARG A 498 -6.74 -28.36 -23.71
C ARG A 498 -7.14 -27.79 -25.05
N ARG A 499 -6.20 -27.14 -25.74
CA ARG A 499 -6.37 -26.66 -27.10
C ARG A 499 -6.37 -27.86 -28.05
N VAL A 500 -7.46 -28.07 -28.81
CA VAL A 500 -7.64 -29.27 -29.65
C VAL A 500 -7.46 -29.04 -31.15
N ASN A 501 -7.71 -27.80 -31.64
CA ASN A 501 -7.61 -27.47 -33.09
C ASN A 501 -6.92 -26.14 -33.29
#